data_924674e08c51145b7cb2332adf821c39
#
_entry.id   924674e08c51145b7cb2332adf821c39
#
_cell.length_a   1.000
_cell.length_b   1.000
_cell.length_c   1.000
_cell.angle_alpha   90.00
_cell.angle_beta   90.00
_cell.angle_gamma   90.00
#
_symmetry.space_group_name_H-M   'P 1'
#
loop_
_entity.id
_entity.type
_entity.pdbx_description
1 polymer ?
#
loop_
_entity_poly.entity_id
_entity_poly.type
_entity_poly.pdbx_seq_one_letter_code
_entity_poly.pdbx_strand_id
1 'polypeptide(L)'
;MSIRERLSGNEASAVAMKQINPDVVAAFPITPSTEIPQYFSTFVSNGQVDTEFVAVESEHSAMSACIGAEAAGSRAMTATSSNGLSFMWEMLYIASGSRLPIVLSLVNRAVSGPLNIHNDHSDAMGVRDAGWIMLFSENNQEAYDNLIMAHQIAENKNVMLPLMVCQDGFITSHSIENIELIEDEKVKEFVGKYQPEHYLLNHNEPIAVGPMDLQAFLFEHKYQQAEAMRNAKKVILEVADRFEKMTGRKYGFFEEYKLDDAEIAIVCMNSTAGTTKAVVDDLRNQGIKAGLLKIRMFRPFPVEEVTKALSHLKAVAVLDKTDSVNGAGAPLFTDVTSSMYTQNVHVPTVNYVYGIGGRDTTTKEIASVYKDLEKIAETGDIGNPYRYLGLRRRGE
;
A
#
# COMPACT_ATOMS: atom_id res chain seq x y z
N MET A 1 13.20 21.19 13.74
CA MET A 1 12.81 21.86 12.47
C MET A 1 12.66 20.77 11.43
N SER A 2 11.67 20.83 10.52
CA SER A 2 11.64 19.88 9.40
C SER A 2 12.78 20.19 8.42
N ILE A 3 13.43 19.15 7.94
CA ILE A 3 14.49 19.25 6.92
C ILE A 3 13.81 19.09 5.57
N ARG A 4 13.86 20.11 4.71
CA ARG A 4 13.30 20.04 3.36
C ARG A 4 14.34 19.56 2.38
N GLU A 5 14.06 18.47 1.69
CA GLU A 5 14.90 17.90 0.65
C GLU A 5 14.12 17.62 -0.62
N ARG A 6 14.85 17.49 -1.74
CA ARG A 6 14.29 17.09 -3.04
C ARG A 6 14.72 15.67 -3.30
N LEU A 7 13.77 14.73 -3.17
CA LEU A 7 14.04 13.30 -3.31
C LEU A 7 13.02 12.65 -4.26
N SER A 8 13.48 11.63 -4.96
CA SER A 8 12.58 10.68 -5.62
C SER A 8 11.87 9.81 -4.58
N GLY A 9 10.80 9.11 -4.96
CA GLY A 9 10.14 8.18 -4.07
C GLY A 9 11.04 7.02 -3.63
N ASN A 10 11.96 6.57 -4.49
CA ASN A 10 12.97 5.57 -4.13
C ASN A 10 13.98 6.11 -3.13
N GLU A 11 14.50 7.33 -3.35
CA GLU A 11 15.39 8.00 -2.40
C GLU A 11 14.72 8.22 -1.05
N ALA A 12 13.47 8.72 -1.07
CA ALA A 12 12.67 8.93 0.14
C ALA A 12 12.48 7.63 0.93
N SER A 13 12.21 6.51 0.24
CA SER A 13 12.11 5.18 0.85
C SER A 13 13.45 4.73 1.44
N ALA A 14 14.56 4.89 0.72
CA ALA A 14 15.88 4.53 1.21
C ALA A 14 16.29 5.38 2.44
N VAL A 15 15.96 6.68 2.44
CA VAL A 15 16.19 7.57 3.59
C VAL A 15 15.35 7.15 4.80
N ALA A 16 14.07 6.80 4.60
CA ALA A 16 13.25 6.25 5.67
C ALA A 16 13.86 4.98 6.26
N MET A 17 14.29 4.03 5.42
CA MET A 17 14.98 2.82 5.85
C MET A 17 16.28 3.12 6.62
N LYS A 18 17.09 4.10 6.16
CA LYS A 18 18.27 4.57 6.87
C LYS A 18 17.95 5.07 8.27
N GLN A 19 16.91 5.89 8.41
CA GLN A 19 16.51 6.46 9.71
C GLN A 19 15.92 5.42 10.66
N ILE A 20 15.22 4.40 10.12
CA ILE A 20 14.74 3.24 10.87
C ILE A 20 15.92 2.41 11.39
N ASN A 21 16.99 2.29 10.59
CA ASN A 21 18.19 1.50 10.89
C ASN A 21 17.83 0.06 11.32
N PRO A 22 17.18 -0.74 10.44
CA PRO A 22 16.83 -2.13 10.77
C PRO A 22 18.09 -2.98 10.97
N ASP A 23 17.98 -4.11 11.67
CA ASP A 23 19.10 -5.01 11.89
C ASP A 23 19.57 -5.67 10.58
N VAL A 24 18.61 -6.01 9.70
CA VAL A 24 18.88 -6.69 8.43
C VAL A 24 18.11 -6.05 7.28
N VAL A 25 18.78 -5.82 6.16
CA VAL A 25 18.17 -5.55 4.85
C VAL A 25 18.66 -6.58 3.87
N ALA A 26 17.77 -7.45 3.40
CA ALA A 26 18.09 -8.42 2.35
C ALA A 26 17.42 -7.98 1.04
N ALA A 27 18.16 -7.89 -0.05
CA ALA A 27 17.64 -7.37 -1.30
C ALA A 27 18.23 -8.03 -2.55
N PHE A 28 17.40 -8.10 -3.58
CA PHE A 28 17.77 -8.39 -4.97
C PHE A 28 17.23 -7.26 -5.86
N PRO A 29 18.05 -6.65 -6.73
CA PRO A 29 17.66 -5.47 -7.50
C PRO A 29 16.69 -5.82 -8.63
N ILE A 30 15.55 -5.14 -8.69
CA ILE A 30 14.56 -5.23 -9.78
C ILE A 30 14.00 -3.83 -10.10
N THR A 31 13.92 -3.47 -11.39
CA THR A 31 13.28 -2.23 -11.85
C THR A 31 11.78 -2.22 -11.52
N PRO A 32 11.20 -1.12 -10.99
CA PRO A 32 11.79 0.19 -10.71
C PRO A 32 12.24 0.41 -9.27
N SER A 33 12.34 -0.63 -8.41
CA SER A 33 12.78 -0.51 -7.02
C SER A 33 14.30 -0.54 -6.83
N THR A 34 15.07 -0.75 -7.90
CA THR A 34 16.53 -0.96 -7.86
C THR A 34 17.29 0.11 -7.06
N GLU A 35 16.87 1.36 -7.15
CA GLU A 35 17.54 2.49 -6.46
C GLU A 35 17.44 2.39 -4.94
N ILE A 36 16.37 1.79 -4.39
CA ILE A 36 16.21 1.66 -2.93
C ILE A 36 17.38 0.87 -2.31
N PRO A 37 17.66 -0.40 -2.71
CA PRO A 37 18.81 -1.11 -2.17
C PRO A 37 20.15 -0.50 -2.57
N GLN A 38 20.25 0.19 -3.72
CA GLN A 38 21.49 0.89 -4.11
C GLN A 38 21.82 2.04 -3.16
N TYR A 39 20.87 2.94 -2.89
CA TYR A 39 21.06 4.01 -1.90
C TYR A 39 21.33 3.45 -0.52
N PHE A 40 20.57 2.43 -0.12
CA PHE A 40 20.74 1.82 1.20
C PHE A 40 22.14 1.19 1.36
N SER A 41 22.63 0.45 0.36
CA SER A 41 23.99 -0.12 0.38
C SER A 41 25.07 0.96 0.49
N THR A 42 24.83 2.15 -0.07
CA THR A 42 25.71 3.30 0.08
C THR A 42 25.74 3.80 1.53
N PHE A 43 24.59 3.84 2.21
CA PHE A 43 24.53 4.21 3.63
C PHE A 43 25.31 3.23 4.50
N VAL A 44 25.19 1.93 4.22
CA VAL A 44 25.97 0.87 4.90
C VAL A 44 27.48 1.06 4.66
N SER A 45 27.89 1.23 3.39
CA SER A 45 29.30 1.38 3.02
C SER A 45 29.96 2.63 3.64
N ASN A 46 29.16 3.66 3.88
CA ASN A 46 29.61 4.91 4.50
C ASN A 46 29.53 4.87 6.05
N GLY A 47 29.11 3.75 6.65
CA GLY A 47 28.97 3.60 8.11
C GLY A 47 27.86 4.49 8.71
N GLN A 48 26.82 4.78 7.93
CA GLN A 48 25.70 5.64 8.36
C GLN A 48 24.58 4.83 9.05
N VAL A 49 24.64 3.52 8.99
CA VAL A 49 23.71 2.56 9.61
C VAL A 49 24.50 1.37 10.14
N ASP A 50 23.93 0.68 11.13
CA ASP A 50 24.49 -0.55 11.72
C ASP A 50 23.94 -1.83 11.09
N THR A 51 23.14 -1.68 10.04
CA THR A 51 22.41 -2.75 9.36
C THR A 51 23.34 -3.74 8.65
N GLU A 52 23.09 -5.03 8.80
CA GLU A 52 23.64 -6.06 7.92
C GLU A 52 22.91 -6.04 6.57
N PHE A 53 23.62 -5.67 5.50
CA PHE A 53 23.07 -5.67 4.15
C PHE A 53 23.39 -6.97 3.42
N VAL A 54 22.39 -7.79 3.16
CA VAL A 54 22.52 -9.10 2.53
C VAL A 54 22.13 -9.02 1.06
N ALA A 55 23.09 -8.95 0.16
CA ALA A 55 22.87 -9.10 -1.27
C ALA A 55 22.65 -10.59 -1.60
N VAL A 56 21.51 -10.90 -2.17
CA VAL A 56 21.10 -12.28 -2.48
C VAL A 56 20.97 -12.50 -3.99
N GLU A 57 20.82 -13.76 -4.41
CA GLU A 57 20.72 -14.12 -5.83
C GLU A 57 19.28 -14.11 -6.39
N SER A 58 18.28 -13.92 -5.54
CA SER A 58 16.87 -13.85 -5.96
C SER A 58 15.98 -13.17 -4.92
N GLU A 59 14.81 -12.72 -5.34
CA GLU A 59 13.82 -12.14 -4.43
C GLU A 59 13.28 -13.18 -3.44
N HIS A 60 13.13 -14.43 -3.85
CA HIS A 60 12.76 -15.53 -2.94
C HIS A 60 13.75 -15.65 -1.79
N SER A 61 15.06 -15.61 -2.08
CA SER A 61 16.13 -15.64 -1.08
C SER A 61 16.12 -14.39 -0.20
N ALA A 62 15.80 -13.21 -0.77
CA ALA A 62 15.68 -11.97 0.03
C ALA A 62 14.60 -12.10 1.10
N MET A 63 13.41 -12.57 0.74
CA MET A 63 12.33 -12.77 1.71
C MET A 63 12.65 -13.89 2.69
N SER A 64 13.31 -14.98 2.24
CA SER A 64 13.76 -16.06 3.12
C SER A 64 14.75 -15.57 4.17
N ALA A 65 15.69 -14.70 3.80
CA ALA A 65 16.63 -14.09 4.73
C ALA A 65 15.93 -13.18 5.74
N CYS A 66 14.96 -12.35 5.30
CA CYS A 66 14.14 -11.54 6.20
C CYS A 66 13.34 -12.40 7.20
N ILE A 67 12.74 -13.50 6.74
CA ILE A 67 12.02 -14.45 7.60
C ILE A 67 12.96 -15.03 8.67
N GLY A 68 14.17 -15.46 8.27
CA GLY A 68 15.16 -15.98 9.20
C GLY A 68 15.61 -14.94 10.24
N ALA A 69 15.86 -13.72 9.81
CA ALA A 69 16.24 -12.60 10.67
C ALA A 69 15.14 -12.27 11.70
N GLU A 70 13.90 -12.08 11.26
CA GLU A 70 12.77 -11.79 12.16
C GLU A 70 12.49 -12.95 13.12
N ALA A 71 12.56 -14.20 12.65
CA ALA A 71 12.40 -15.37 13.50
C ALA A 71 13.52 -15.45 14.55
N ALA A 72 14.71 -14.94 14.26
CA ALA A 72 15.84 -14.86 15.20
C ALA A 72 15.72 -13.70 16.20
N GLY A 73 14.77 -12.77 15.99
CA GLY A 73 14.52 -11.62 16.87
C GLY A 73 15.07 -10.28 16.35
N SER A 74 15.45 -10.21 15.07
CA SER A 74 15.99 -9.02 14.43
C SER A 74 14.96 -8.33 13.56
N ARG A 75 14.98 -7.01 13.51
CA ARG A 75 14.12 -6.21 12.61
C ARG A 75 14.61 -6.32 11.18
N ALA A 76 13.77 -6.74 10.24
CA ALA A 76 14.14 -6.93 8.85
C ALA A 76 13.29 -6.12 7.87
N MET A 77 13.96 -5.61 6.82
CA MET A 77 13.32 -4.91 5.71
C MET A 77 13.81 -5.43 4.36
N THR A 78 12.98 -5.24 3.33
CA THR A 78 13.34 -5.49 1.93
C THR A 78 12.60 -4.57 0.98
N ALA A 79 12.99 -4.55 -0.29
CA ALA A 79 12.30 -3.82 -1.36
C ALA A 79 12.22 -4.69 -2.62
N THR A 80 11.10 -4.59 -3.35
CA THR A 80 10.91 -5.32 -4.60
C THR A 80 9.84 -4.68 -5.49
N SER A 81 9.56 -5.31 -6.63
CA SER A 81 8.56 -4.92 -7.65
C SER A 81 8.07 -6.14 -8.41
N SER A 82 6.82 -6.09 -8.94
CA SER A 82 6.36 -6.97 -10.04
C SER A 82 6.65 -8.48 -9.85
N ASN A 83 7.38 -9.04 -10.81
CA ASN A 83 7.77 -10.45 -10.81
C ASN A 83 8.62 -10.83 -9.60
N GLY A 84 9.38 -9.88 -9.03
CA GLY A 84 10.08 -10.11 -7.78
C GLY A 84 9.13 -10.42 -6.62
N LEU A 85 8.04 -9.65 -6.50
CA LEU A 85 6.99 -9.96 -5.53
C LEU A 85 6.31 -11.30 -5.82
N SER A 86 6.04 -11.59 -7.10
CA SER A 86 5.47 -12.89 -7.49
C SER A 86 6.40 -14.05 -7.18
N PHE A 87 7.71 -13.84 -7.28
CA PHE A 87 8.72 -14.84 -6.92
C PHE A 87 8.85 -15.03 -5.40
N MET A 88 8.45 -14.05 -4.60
CA MET A 88 8.32 -14.16 -3.15
C MET A 88 7.00 -14.83 -2.70
N TRP A 89 6.07 -15.17 -3.58
CA TRP A 89 4.68 -15.51 -3.25
C TRP A 89 4.53 -16.52 -2.11
N GLU A 90 5.24 -17.64 -2.18
CA GLU A 90 5.27 -18.67 -1.13
C GLU A 90 5.73 -18.08 0.21
N MET A 91 6.81 -17.30 0.18
CA MET A 91 7.42 -16.74 1.37
C MET A 91 6.55 -15.67 2.03
N LEU A 92 5.69 -14.97 1.27
CA LEU A 92 4.76 -14.01 1.85
C LEU A 92 3.75 -14.69 2.79
N TYR A 93 3.23 -15.86 2.40
CA TYR A 93 2.34 -16.65 3.26
C TYR A 93 3.05 -17.21 4.49
N ILE A 94 4.32 -17.61 4.35
CA ILE A 94 5.14 -18.08 5.47
C ILE A 94 5.37 -16.93 6.46
N ALA A 95 5.77 -15.75 5.99
CA ALA A 95 6.00 -14.59 6.84
C ALA A 95 4.76 -14.21 7.66
N SER A 96 3.61 -14.09 7.01
CA SER A 96 2.36 -13.70 7.67
C SER A 96 1.80 -14.79 8.59
N GLY A 97 1.89 -16.07 8.16
CA GLY A 97 1.45 -17.23 8.95
C GLY A 97 2.32 -17.47 10.18
N SER A 98 3.62 -17.15 10.09
CA SER A 98 4.56 -17.22 11.21
C SER A 98 4.59 -15.95 12.07
N ARG A 99 3.74 -14.95 11.74
CA ARG A 99 3.58 -13.71 12.51
C ARG A 99 4.88 -12.90 12.61
N LEU A 100 5.63 -12.81 11.51
CA LEU A 100 6.90 -12.09 11.41
C LEU A 100 6.68 -10.69 10.82
N PRO A 101 6.93 -9.61 11.56
CA PRO A 101 6.55 -8.24 11.20
C PRO A 101 7.51 -7.56 10.20
N ILE A 102 7.89 -8.26 9.15
CA ILE A 102 8.77 -7.76 8.08
C ILE A 102 8.12 -6.55 7.40
N VAL A 103 8.90 -5.50 7.11
CA VAL A 103 8.45 -4.36 6.32
C VAL A 103 9.03 -4.41 4.91
N LEU A 104 8.15 -4.35 3.92
CA LEU A 104 8.46 -4.37 2.49
C LEU A 104 8.14 -3.01 1.84
N SER A 105 9.13 -2.37 1.22
CA SER A 105 8.90 -1.24 0.30
C SER A 105 8.61 -1.80 -1.09
N LEU A 106 7.34 -1.71 -1.53
CA LEU A 106 6.88 -2.21 -2.82
C LEU A 106 6.74 -1.07 -3.82
N VAL A 107 7.55 -1.10 -4.88
CA VAL A 107 7.42 -0.19 -6.01
C VAL A 107 6.59 -0.87 -7.08
N ASN A 108 5.30 -0.53 -7.17
CA ASN A 108 4.33 -1.20 -8.01
C ASN A 108 4.71 -1.17 -9.49
N ARG A 109 4.67 -2.33 -10.12
CA ARG A 109 4.97 -2.54 -11.54
C ARG A 109 4.11 -3.69 -12.08
N ALA A 110 3.67 -3.57 -13.34
CA ALA A 110 2.96 -4.60 -14.08
C ALA A 110 3.65 -5.96 -13.99
N VAL A 111 2.91 -7.02 -13.68
CA VAL A 111 3.40 -8.39 -13.70
C VAL A 111 3.52 -8.86 -15.15
N SER A 112 4.64 -9.49 -15.48
CA SER A 112 4.95 -9.92 -16.83
C SER A 112 3.97 -10.95 -17.40
N GLY A 113 3.70 -10.75 -18.66
CA GLY A 113 2.96 -11.49 -19.62
C GLY A 113 1.98 -10.63 -20.41
N PRO A 114 2.48 -9.76 -21.35
CA PRO A 114 3.85 -9.47 -21.83
C PRO A 114 4.69 -8.67 -20.83
N LEU A 115 6.02 -8.62 -21.06
CA LEU A 115 6.94 -7.84 -20.23
C LEU A 115 6.62 -6.34 -20.32
N ASN A 116 6.42 -5.72 -19.18
CA ASN A 116 6.31 -4.28 -19.02
C ASN A 116 7.03 -3.88 -17.72
N ILE A 117 7.76 -2.76 -17.74
CA ILE A 117 8.51 -2.28 -16.56
C ILE A 117 7.81 -1.12 -15.83
N HIS A 118 6.71 -0.63 -16.40
CA HIS A 118 5.98 0.51 -15.86
C HIS A 118 4.90 0.10 -14.87
N ASN A 119 4.34 1.10 -14.23
CA ASN A 119 3.41 0.95 -13.14
C ASN A 119 2.07 0.34 -13.54
N ASP A 120 1.62 -0.61 -12.75
CA ASP A 120 0.23 -0.90 -12.42
C ASP A 120 0.20 -1.64 -11.06
N HIS A 121 -0.99 -2.03 -10.59
CA HIS A 121 -1.13 -2.65 -9.28
C HIS A 121 -1.28 -4.17 -9.33
N SER A 122 -1.01 -4.80 -10.48
CA SER A 122 -1.20 -6.26 -10.64
C SER A 122 -0.32 -7.08 -9.69
N ASP A 123 0.87 -6.57 -9.35
CA ASP A 123 1.77 -7.20 -8.37
C ASP A 123 1.15 -7.23 -6.97
N ALA A 124 0.81 -6.07 -6.41
CA ALA A 124 0.20 -5.97 -5.07
C ALA A 124 -1.14 -6.71 -5.00
N MET A 125 -1.97 -6.60 -6.05
CA MET A 125 -3.28 -7.26 -6.09
C MET A 125 -3.16 -8.78 -6.23
N GLY A 126 -2.10 -9.29 -6.84
CA GLY A 126 -1.79 -10.72 -6.90
C GLY A 126 -1.53 -11.36 -5.54
N VAL A 127 -1.14 -10.57 -4.54
CA VAL A 127 -0.78 -11.03 -3.18
C VAL A 127 -1.70 -10.44 -2.08
N ARG A 128 -2.79 -9.77 -2.45
CA ARG A 128 -3.68 -9.08 -1.50
C ARG A 128 -4.25 -9.94 -0.39
N ASP A 129 -4.29 -11.25 -0.60
CA ASP A 129 -4.83 -12.23 0.36
C ASP A 129 -3.72 -13.02 1.10
N ALA A 130 -2.46 -12.61 0.96
CA ALA A 130 -1.32 -13.27 1.61
C ALA A 130 -1.19 -12.95 3.12
N GLY A 131 -2.10 -12.15 3.69
CA GLY A 131 -2.10 -11.82 5.12
C GLY A 131 -1.15 -10.69 5.51
N TRP A 132 -0.78 -9.84 4.56
CA TRP A 132 0.03 -8.64 4.76
C TRP A 132 -0.85 -7.40 4.96
N ILE A 133 -0.44 -6.50 5.84
CA ILE A 133 -1.00 -5.16 5.87
C ILE A 133 -0.52 -4.40 4.63
N MET A 134 -1.40 -3.65 3.97
CA MET A 134 -1.07 -2.97 2.72
C MET A 134 -1.46 -1.49 2.80
N LEU A 135 -0.44 -0.61 2.73
CA LEU A 135 -0.58 0.84 2.69
C LEU A 135 -0.16 1.37 1.32
N PHE A 136 -0.99 2.18 0.70
CA PHE A 136 -0.76 2.78 -0.61
C PHE A 136 -0.46 4.27 -0.48
N SER A 137 0.58 4.75 -1.13
CA SER A 137 1.13 6.10 -1.00
C SER A 137 0.86 6.94 -2.25
N GLU A 138 0.27 8.12 -2.10
CA GLU A 138 -0.04 9.03 -3.21
C GLU A 138 1.22 9.65 -3.84
N ASN A 139 2.18 10.03 -3.00
CA ASN A 139 3.35 10.81 -3.36
C ASN A 139 4.58 10.41 -2.54
N ASN A 140 5.72 11.06 -2.78
CA ASN A 140 6.99 10.75 -2.13
C ASN A 140 6.94 10.99 -0.61
N GLN A 141 6.21 12.03 -0.17
CA GLN A 141 6.02 12.29 1.27
C GLN A 141 5.26 11.16 1.95
N GLU A 142 4.19 10.66 1.34
CA GLU A 142 3.45 9.54 1.90
C GLU A 142 4.24 8.23 1.90
N ALA A 143 5.07 7.98 0.86
CA ALA A 143 5.93 6.80 0.82
C ALA A 143 6.92 6.81 2.00
N TYR A 144 7.57 7.95 2.24
CA TYR A 144 8.45 8.15 3.39
C TYR A 144 7.73 7.99 4.72
N ASP A 145 6.62 8.69 4.93
CA ASP A 145 5.88 8.70 6.18
C ASP A 145 5.28 7.32 6.51
N ASN A 146 4.75 6.62 5.52
CA ASN A 146 4.21 5.28 5.68
C ASN A 146 5.29 4.27 6.10
N LEU A 147 6.51 4.36 5.56
CA LEU A 147 7.63 3.51 5.98
C LEU A 147 8.05 3.78 7.42
N ILE A 148 8.11 5.06 7.85
CA ILE A 148 8.42 5.41 9.25
C ILE A 148 7.37 4.83 10.22
N MET A 149 6.09 4.85 9.83
CA MET A 149 5.00 4.29 10.66
C MET A 149 4.95 2.75 10.64
N ALA A 150 5.48 2.12 9.59
CA ALA A 150 5.25 0.71 9.28
C ALA A 150 5.65 -0.25 10.40
N HIS A 151 6.84 -0.08 10.99
CA HIS A 151 7.31 -0.95 12.08
C HIS A 151 6.46 -0.83 13.35
N GLN A 152 6.03 0.39 13.70
CA GLN A 152 5.15 0.59 14.86
C GLN A 152 3.78 -0.07 14.70
N ILE A 153 3.35 -0.29 13.45
CA ILE A 153 2.12 -1.03 13.14
C ILE A 153 2.39 -2.53 13.14
N ALA A 154 3.39 -2.96 12.39
CA ALA A 154 3.70 -4.37 12.16
C ALA A 154 4.14 -5.09 13.45
N GLU A 155 5.03 -4.46 14.24
CA GLU A 155 5.60 -4.99 15.47
C GLU A 155 4.67 -4.87 16.70
N ASN A 156 3.50 -4.24 16.55
CA ASN A 156 2.57 -4.13 17.68
C ASN A 156 2.15 -5.52 18.15
N LYS A 157 2.25 -5.80 19.45
CA LYS A 157 1.95 -7.12 20.05
C LYS A 157 0.56 -7.70 19.73
N ASN A 158 -0.41 -6.85 19.44
CA ASN A 158 -1.75 -7.25 19.04
C ASN A 158 -1.88 -7.51 17.54
N VAL A 159 -0.83 -7.20 16.77
CA VAL A 159 -0.77 -7.31 15.32
C VAL A 159 0.25 -8.37 14.91
N MET A 160 1.55 -8.12 15.09
CA MET A 160 2.62 -9.03 14.68
C MET A 160 2.36 -9.62 13.29
N LEU A 161 2.22 -8.74 12.29
CA LEU A 161 2.00 -9.10 10.89
C LEU A 161 2.93 -8.30 9.99
N PRO A 162 3.38 -8.90 8.88
CA PRO A 162 4.19 -8.17 7.92
C PRO A 162 3.37 -7.08 7.23
N LEU A 163 4.04 -6.02 6.78
CA LEU A 163 3.45 -4.84 6.17
C LEU A 163 4.18 -4.45 4.90
N MET A 164 3.44 -4.13 3.85
CA MET A 164 3.99 -3.54 2.64
C MET A 164 3.51 -2.11 2.44
N VAL A 165 4.45 -1.23 2.08
CA VAL A 165 4.19 0.15 1.66
C VAL A 165 4.34 0.21 0.16
N CYS A 166 3.24 0.50 -0.53
CA CYS A 166 3.13 0.52 -1.98
C CYS A 166 3.29 1.94 -2.51
N GLN A 167 4.06 2.12 -3.58
CA GLN A 167 4.19 3.37 -4.34
C GLN A 167 4.20 3.09 -5.84
N ASP A 168 3.66 4.02 -6.63
CA ASP A 168 3.58 3.89 -8.08
C ASP A 168 4.96 3.95 -8.75
N GLY A 169 5.34 2.87 -9.44
CA GLY A 169 6.60 2.78 -10.17
C GLY A 169 6.73 3.85 -11.27
N PHE A 170 7.88 4.47 -11.40
CA PHE A 170 8.21 5.61 -12.23
C PHE A 170 7.45 6.90 -11.90
N ILE A 171 6.14 6.84 -11.65
CA ILE A 171 5.33 8.05 -11.36
C ILE A 171 5.73 8.65 -10.02
N THR A 172 5.71 7.87 -8.94
CA THR A 172 6.15 8.31 -7.60
C THR A 172 7.62 7.98 -7.40
N SER A 173 8.04 6.76 -7.74
CA SER A 173 9.36 6.25 -7.41
C SER A 173 10.53 7.03 -8.04
N HIS A 174 10.33 7.67 -9.20
CA HIS A 174 11.38 8.40 -9.94
C HIS A 174 11.09 9.90 -10.12
N SER A 175 9.91 10.39 -9.76
CA SER A 175 9.65 11.83 -9.77
C SER A 175 10.27 12.48 -8.54
N ILE A 176 10.87 13.65 -8.72
CA ILE A 176 11.50 14.41 -7.64
C ILE A 176 10.49 15.38 -7.06
N GLU A 177 10.23 15.26 -5.76
CA GLU A 177 9.35 16.14 -5.01
C GLU A 177 10.08 16.81 -3.85
N ASN A 178 9.54 17.94 -3.37
CA ASN A 178 10.00 18.52 -2.11
C ASN A 178 9.32 17.74 -0.97
N ILE A 179 10.08 17.11 -0.11
CA ILE A 179 9.58 16.40 1.06
C ILE A 179 10.14 17.00 2.35
N GLU A 180 9.40 16.80 3.42
CA GLU A 180 9.80 17.21 4.77
C GLU A 180 10.24 15.96 5.54
N LEU A 181 11.56 15.85 5.71
CA LEU A 181 12.15 14.78 6.52
C LEU A 181 12.01 15.10 8.02
N ILE A 182 11.89 14.05 8.79
CA ILE A 182 11.94 14.10 10.25
C ILE A 182 13.41 14.01 10.70
N GLU A 183 13.77 14.67 11.77
CA GLU A 183 15.10 14.55 12.36
C GLU A 183 15.39 13.10 12.80
N ASP A 184 16.59 12.58 12.53
CA ASP A 184 16.96 11.18 12.76
C ASP A 184 16.65 10.71 14.20
N GLU A 185 16.94 11.53 15.20
CA GLU A 185 16.67 11.21 16.61
C GLU A 185 15.17 11.06 16.92
N LYS A 186 14.32 11.87 16.28
CA LYS A 186 12.88 11.77 16.43
C LYS A 186 12.31 10.50 15.77
N VAL A 187 12.85 10.13 14.60
CA VAL A 187 12.49 8.86 13.95
C VAL A 187 12.89 7.69 14.83
N LYS A 188 14.12 7.70 15.35
CA LYS A 188 14.62 6.67 16.26
C LYS A 188 13.77 6.54 17.54
N GLU A 189 13.36 7.67 18.12
CA GLU A 189 12.46 7.66 19.27
C GLU A 189 11.07 7.13 18.91
N PHE A 190 10.51 7.56 17.77
CA PHE A 190 9.19 7.14 17.31
C PHE A 190 9.14 5.65 16.96
N VAL A 191 10.10 5.16 16.20
CA VAL A 191 10.19 3.75 15.78
C VAL A 191 10.52 2.85 16.97
N GLY A 192 11.39 3.32 17.87
CA GLY A 192 11.80 2.60 19.06
C GLY A 192 12.64 1.37 18.75
N LYS A 193 13.04 0.67 19.82
CA LYS A 193 13.82 -0.57 19.71
C LYS A 193 12.87 -1.75 19.55
N TYR A 194 13.15 -2.63 18.57
CA TYR A 194 12.45 -3.91 18.42
C TYR A 194 12.76 -4.84 19.60
N GLN A 195 11.74 -5.38 20.21
CA GLN A 195 11.83 -6.30 21.35
C GLN A 195 10.75 -7.36 21.21
N PRO A 196 10.97 -8.39 20.37
CA PRO A 196 10.01 -9.47 20.22
C PRO A 196 9.87 -10.26 21.51
N GLU A 197 8.64 -10.63 21.85
CA GLU A 197 8.33 -11.44 23.03
C GLU A 197 8.85 -12.88 22.86
N HIS A 198 8.75 -13.41 21.65
CA HIS A 198 9.16 -14.76 21.28
C HIS A 198 10.08 -14.75 20.07
N TYR A 199 11.24 -15.37 20.14
CA TYR A 199 12.20 -15.49 19.03
C TYR A 199 13.14 -16.68 19.22
N LEU A 200 13.67 -17.23 18.12
CA LEU A 200 14.47 -18.48 18.11
C LEU A 200 15.74 -18.41 18.96
N LEU A 201 16.38 -17.26 19.08
CA LEU A 201 17.60 -17.11 19.85
C LEU A 201 17.39 -16.88 21.35
N ASN A 202 16.13 -16.89 21.81
CA ASN A 202 15.84 -16.84 23.25
C ASN A 202 16.01 -18.22 23.90
N HIS A 203 17.20 -18.47 24.42
CA HIS A 203 17.54 -19.76 25.07
C HIS A 203 16.75 -20.03 26.36
N ASN A 204 16.19 -18.99 26.99
CA ASN A 204 15.43 -19.14 28.24
C ASN A 204 13.98 -19.59 27.99
N GLU A 205 13.45 -19.25 26.81
CA GLU A 205 12.08 -19.62 26.39
C GLU A 205 12.12 -20.13 24.95
N PRO A 206 12.56 -21.38 24.74
CA PRO A 206 12.74 -21.93 23.40
C PRO A 206 11.39 -22.09 22.70
N ILE A 207 11.33 -21.66 21.44
CA ILE A 207 10.16 -21.77 20.58
C ILE A 207 10.49 -22.46 19.27
N ALA A 208 9.47 -22.90 18.54
CA ALA A 208 9.58 -23.30 17.15
C ALA A 208 8.86 -22.26 16.27
N VAL A 209 9.44 -21.94 15.14
CA VAL A 209 8.83 -21.07 14.12
C VAL A 209 8.51 -21.91 12.90
N GLY A 210 7.31 -21.77 12.34
CA GLY A 210 6.85 -22.55 11.19
C GLY A 210 6.67 -24.04 11.48
N PRO A 211 5.92 -24.43 12.54
CA PRO A 211 5.64 -25.83 12.81
C PRO A 211 4.79 -26.45 11.69
N MET A 212 4.85 -27.77 11.56
CA MET A 212 3.91 -28.50 10.71
C MET A 212 2.55 -28.62 11.43
N ASP A 213 1.60 -27.82 11.00
CA ASP A 213 0.23 -27.88 11.49
C ASP A 213 -0.58 -28.90 10.70
N LEU A 214 -1.24 -29.79 11.42
CA LEU A 214 -2.21 -30.70 10.86
C LEU A 214 -3.64 -30.12 11.01
N GLN A 215 -4.63 -30.88 10.56
CA GLN A 215 -6.04 -30.47 10.56
C GLN A 215 -6.58 -30.04 11.93
N ALA A 216 -5.93 -30.44 13.02
CA ALA A 216 -6.37 -30.13 14.38
C ALA A 216 -6.01 -28.70 14.83
N PHE A 217 -5.07 -27.99 14.16
CA PHE A 217 -4.54 -26.72 14.65
C PHE A 217 -4.45 -25.62 13.60
N LEU A 218 -4.34 -25.95 12.31
CA LEU A 218 -4.15 -24.96 11.24
C LEU A 218 -5.28 -23.93 11.20
N PHE A 219 -6.52 -24.35 11.43
CA PHE A 219 -7.68 -23.45 11.39
C PHE A 219 -7.63 -22.41 12.50
N GLU A 220 -7.27 -22.80 13.72
CA GLU A 220 -7.10 -21.89 14.85
C GLU A 220 -5.96 -20.90 14.64
N HIS A 221 -4.84 -21.34 14.07
CA HIS A 221 -3.73 -20.43 13.74
C HIS A 221 -4.14 -19.43 12.65
N LYS A 222 -4.88 -19.85 11.62
CA LYS A 222 -5.44 -18.96 10.61
C LYS A 222 -6.46 -17.98 11.19
N TYR A 223 -7.28 -18.41 12.14
CA TYR A 223 -8.19 -17.53 12.86
C TYR A 223 -7.43 -16.46 13.67
N GLN A 224 -6.37 -16.83 14.39
CA GLN A 224 -5.52 -15.89 15.12
C GLN A 224 -4.85 -14.86 14.17
N GLN A 225 -4.41 -15.30 13.00
CA GLN A 225 -3.89 -14.40 11.96
C GLN A 225 -4.97 -13.40 11.48
N ALA A 226 -6.19 -13.86 11.29
CA ALA A 226 -7.32 -13.01 10.90
C ALA A 226 -7.70 -12.01 12.01
N GLU A 227 -7.68 -12.43 13.30
CA GLU A 227 -7.88 -11.51 14.44
C GLU A 227 -6.80 -10.43 14.49
N ALA A 228 -5.53 -10.79 14.27
CA ALA A 228 -4.44 -9.84 14.20
C ALA A 228 -4.64 -8.79 13.09
N MET A 229 -5.12 -9.23 11.92
CA MET A 229 -5.45 -8.32 10.82
C MET A 229 -6.60 -7.36 11.20
N ARG A 230 -7.63 -7.84 11.91
CA ARG A 230 -8.71 -6.98 12.43
C ARG A 230 -8.20 -5.97 13.45
N ASN A 231 -7.32 -6.40 14.35
CA ASN A 231 -6.69 -5.51 15.36
C ASN A 231 -5.83 -4.42 14.71
N ALA A 232 -5.23 -4.69 13.56
CA ALA A 232 -4.39 -3.72 12.84
C ALA A 232 -5.14 -2.41 12.50
N LYS A 233 -6.45 -2.43 12.26
CA LYS A 233 -7.25 -1.21 12.04
C LYS A 233 -7.06 -0.20 13.18
N LYS A 234 -7.23 -0.62 14.42
CA LYS A 234 -7.08 0.24 15.59
C LYS A 234 -5.65 0.74 15.73
N VAL A 235 -4.68 -0.16 15.60
CA VAL A 235 -3.25 0.16 15.74
C VAL A 235 -2.79 1.16 14.69
N ILE A 236 -3.25 1.04 13.44
CA ILE A 236 -2.93 1.97 12.35
C ILE A 236 -3.37 3.40 12.71
N LEU A 237 -4.57 3.58 13.27
CA LEU A 237 -5.04 4.90 13.70
C LEU A 237 -4.28 5.43 14.91
N GLU A 238 -3.96 4.58 15.89
CA GLU A 238 -3.16 4.97 17.07
C GLU A 238 -1.75 5.41 16.70
N VAL A 239 -1.13 4.72 15.71
CA VAL A 239 0.19 5.09 15.18
C VAL A 239 0.10 6.39 14.39
N ALA A 240 -0.93 6.53 13.54
CA ALA A 240 -1.16 7.74 12.76
C ALA A 240 -1.38 8.98 13.65
N ASP A 241 -2.13 8.85 14.76
CA ASP A 241 -2.35 9.93 15.74
C ASP A 241 -1.04 10.35 16.44
N ARG A 242 -0.20 9.38 16.81
CA ARG A 242 1.14 9.68 17.35
C ARG A 242 2.04 10.36 16.33
N PHE A 243 1.96 9.93 15.07
CA PHE A 243 2.70 10.51 13.95
C PHE A 243 2.25 11.95 13.67
N GLU A 244 0.94 12.23 13.68
CA GLU A 244 0.37 13.56 13.53
C GLU A 244 0.87 14.51 14.65
N LYS A 245 0.89 14.04 15.90
CA LYS A 245 1.42 14.83 17.02
C LYS A 245 2.89 15.18 16.88
N MET A 246 3.68 14.33 16.26
CA MET A 246 5.12 14.54 16.01
C MET A 246 5.39 15.47 14.82
N THR A 247 4.60 15.34 13.74
CA THR A 247 4.91 15.96 12.44
C THR A 247 3.91 17.02 11.98
N GLY A 248 2.70 17.01 12.52
CA GLY A 248 1.55 17.77 12.03
C GLY A 248 0.88 17.17 10.78
N ARG A 249 1.41 16.08 10.23
CA ARG A 249 0.84 15.40 9.05
C ARG A 249 -0.15 14.32 9.50
N LYS A 250 -1.38 14.41 8.97
CA LYS A 250 -2.50 13.55 9.37
C LYS A 250 -2.71 12.42 8.38
N TYR A 251 -2.85 11.20 8.90
CA TYR A 251 -3.13 10.00 8.14
C TYR A 251 -4.31 9.24 8.74
N GLY A 252 -5.11 8.61 7.86
CA GLY A 252 -6.23 7.75 8.23
C GLY A 252 -6.22 6.47 7.39
N PHE A 253 -7.35 5.82 7.31
CA PHE A 253 -7.54 4.69 6.39
C PHE A 253 -7.61 5.15 4.93
N PHE A 254 -8.14 6.33 4.72
CA PHE A 254 -8.33 7.01 3.45
C PHE A 254 -8.31 8.54 3.66
N GLU A 255 -8.31 9.27 2.59
CA GLU A 255 -8.51 10.72 2.56
C GLU A 255 -9.81 11.04 1.83
N GLU A 256 -10.64 11.84 2.47
CA GLU A 256 -11.86 12.42 1.90
C GLU A 256 -11.52 13.81 1.33
N TYR A 257 -11.52 13.93 0.00
CA TYR A 257 -11.26 15.22 -0.64
C TYR A 257 -12.55 15.82 -1.20
N LYS A 258 -13.02 16.89 -0.56
CA LYS A 258 -14.31 17.56 -0.89
C LYS A 258 -15.48 16.56 -0.99
N LEU A 259 -15.50 15.57 -0.08
CA LEU A 259 -16.47 14.48 -0.12
C LEU A 259 -17.72 14.78 0.70
N ASP A 260 -17.65 15.59 1.76
CA ASP A 260 -18.71 15.82 2.75
C ASP A 260 -20.05 16.25 2.12
N ASP A 261 -20.02 17.10 1.10
CA ASP A 261 -21.20 17.62 0.38
C ASP A 261 -21.26 17.15 -1.08
N ALA A 262 -20.43 16.15 -1.44
CA ALA A 262 -20.39 15.62 -2.79
C ALA A 262 -21.69 14.87 -3.14
N GLU A 263 -22.06 14.91 -4.40
CA GLU A 263 -23.16 14.11 -4.96
C GLU A 263 -22.62 12.92 -5.75
N ILE A 264 -21.42 13.07 -6.33
CA ILE A 264 -20.72 12.04 -7.09
C ILE A 264 -19.25 11.98 -6.67
N ALA A 265 -18.67 10.79 -6.66
CA ALA A 265 -17.26 10.64 -6.28
C ALA A 265 -16.53 9.56 -7.07
N ILE A 266 -15.21 9.76 -7.18
CA ILE A 266 -14.26 8.71 -7.59
C ILE A 266 -13.64 8.12 -6.33
N VAL A 267 -13.40 6.80 -6.36
CA VAL A 267 -12.55 6.06 -5.40
C VAL A 267 -11.31 5.59 -6.13
N CYS A 268 -10.13 5.90 -5.64
CA CYS A 268 -8.86 5.43 -6.23
C CYS A 268 -7.76 5.28 -5.18
N MET A 269 -6.60 4.78 -5.62
CA MET A 269 -5.38 4.62 -4.82
C MET A 269 -4.19 5.30 -5.47
N ASN A 270 -3.11 5.50 -4.71
CA ASN A 270 -1.81 6.01 -5.14
C ASN A 270 -1.87 7.36 -5.91
N SER A 271 -0.93 7.54 -6.86
CA SER A 271 -0.65 8.81 -7.55
C SER A 271 -1.83 9.38 -8.33
N THR A 272 -2.78 8.56 -8.75
CA THR A 272 -3.98 9.02 -9.48
C THR A 272 -4.84 9.96 -8.65
N ALA A 273 -4.73 9.89 -7.32
CA ALA A 273 -5.45 10.79 -6.43
C ALA A 273 -5.08 12.27 -6.68
N GLY A 274 -3.80 12.57 -6.91
CA GLY A 274 -3.36 13.93 -7.21
C GLY A 274 -3.99 14.52 -8.47
N THR A 275 -4.01 13.74 -9.57
CA THR A 275 -4.71 14.13 -10.81
C THR A 275 -6.21 14.30 -10.58
N THR A 276 -6.82 13.41 -9.79
CA THR A 276 -8.26 13.46 -9.50
C THR A 276 -8.61 14.68 -8.65
N LYS A 277 -7.78 15.05 -7.65
CA LYS A 277 -7.96 16.28 -6.84
C LYS A 277 -8.01 17.53 -7.73
N ALA A 278 -7.09 17.63 -8.70
CA ALA A 278 -7.08 18.76 -9.64
C ALA A 278 -8.40 18.84 -10.46
N VAL A 279 -8.88 17.70 -10.94
CA VAL A 279 -10.17 17.64 -11.67
C VAL A 279 -11.35 17.98 -10.75
N VAL A 280 -11.35 17.49 -9.51
CA VAL A 280 -12.40 17.86 -8.53
C VAL A 280 -12.43 19.37 -8.30
N ASP A 281 -11.27 20.02 -8.19
CA ASP A 281 -11.18 21.47 -8.02
C ASP A 281 -11.80 22.22 -9.22
N ASP A 282 -11.46 21.80 -10.43
CA ASP A 282 -12.03 22.37 -11.65
C ASP A 282 -13.56 22.19 -11.75
N LEU A 283 -14.07 21.02 -11.40
CA LEU A 283 -15.51 20.74 -11.39
C LEU A 283 -16.23 21.52 -10.30
N ARG A 284 -15.66 21.63 -9.12
CA ARG A 284 -16.21 22.45 -8.03
C ARG A 284 -16.28 23.93 -8.39
N ASN A 285 -15.31 24.45 -9.11
CA ASN A 285 -15.35 25.81 -9.65
C ASN A 285 -16.49 26.03 -10.67
N GLN A 286 -16.97 24.95 -11.31
CA GLN A 286 -18.12 24.95 -12.20
C GLN A 286 -19.46 24.69 -11.48
N GLY A 287 -19.44 24.52 -10.14
CA GLY A 287 -20.63 24.27 -9.32
C GLY A 287 -21.04 22.79 -9.24
N ILE A 288 -20.23 21.87 -9.78
CA ILE A 288 -20.48 20.42 -9.72
C ILE A 288 -19.98 19.87 -8.38
N LYS A 289 -20.85 19.17 -7.65
CA LYS A 289 -20.53 18.59 -6.34
C LYS A 289 -19.78 17.26 -6.49
N ALA A 290 -18.57 17.33 -7.05
CA ALA A 290 -17.68 16.21 -7.18
C ALA A 290 -16.79 16.04 -5.92
N GLY A 291 -16.47 14.81 -5.58
CA GLY A 291 -15.56 14.46 -4.47
C GLY A 291 -14.65 13.28 -4.83
N LEU A 292 -13.65 13.01 -3.98
CA LEU A 292 -12.72 11.89 -4.11
C LEU A 292 -12.58 11.19 -2.76
N LEU A 293 -12.61 9.86 -2.78
CA LEU A 293 -12.14 9.01 -1.68
C LEU A 293 -10.83 8.35 -2.11
N LYS A 294 -9.70 8.77 -1.51
CA LYS A 294 -8.38 8.17 -1.74
C LYS A 294 -8.11 7.09 -0.70
N ILE A 295 -8.12 5.83 -1.09
CA ILE A 295 -7.79 4.72 -0.19
C ILE A 295 -6.28 4.70 0.07
N ARG A 296 -5.88 4.74 1.35
CA ARG A 296 -4.51 4.53 1.82
C ARG A 296 -4.31 3.12 2.35
N MET A 297 -5.22 2.64 3.20
CA MET A 297 -5.20 1.29 3.75
C MET A 297 -6.07 0.36 2.92
N PHE A 298 -5.42 -0.54 2.16
CA PHE A 298 -6.13 -1.55 1.36
C PHE A 298 -6.31 -2.88 2.10
N ARG A 299 -5.39 -3.21 3.00
CA ARG A 299 -5.50 -4.35 3.92
C ARG A 299 -5.05 -3.96 5.34
N PRO A 300 -5.88 -4.21 6.36
CA PRO A 300 -7.28 -4.67 6.27
C PRO A 300 -8.18 -3.63 5.59
N PHE A 301 -9.18 -4.06 4.82
CA PHE A 301 -10.08 -3.11 4.15
C PHE A 301 -11.03 -2.46 5.18
N PRO A 302 -11.19 -1.13 5.19
CA PRO A 302 -12.02 -0.43 6.19
C PRO A 302 -13.49 -0.40 5.78
N VAL A 303 -14.16 -1.55 5.85
CA VAL A 303 -15.50 -1.82 5.33
C VAL A 303 -16.54 -0.80 5.81
N GLU A 304 -16.63 -0.61 7.13
CA GLU A 304 -17.64 0.26 7.73
C GLU A 304 -17.39 1.74 7.39
N GLU A 305 -16.12 2.15 7.44
CA GLU A 305 -15.73 3.54 7.23
C GLU A 305 -15.87 3.95 5.76
N VAL A 306 -15.46 3.10 4.82
CA VAL A 306 -15.62 3.34 3.37
C VAL A 306 -17.12 3.38 3.02
N THR A 307 -17.91 2.44 3.53
CA THR A 307 -19.36 2.45 3.30
C THR A 307 -20.01 3.71 3.83
N LYS A 308 -19.64 4.14 5.04
CA LYS A 308 -20.16 5.39 5.62
C LYS A 308 -19.80 6.61 4.76
N ALA A 309 -18.54 6.71 4.33
CA ALA A 309 -18.05 7.82 3.50
C ALA A 309 -18.79 7.94 2.15
N LEU A 310 -19.21 6.80 1.58
CA LEU A 310 -19.85 6.75 0.26
C LEU A 310 -21.40 6.74 0.30
N SER A 311 -22.01 6.47 1.46
CA SER A 311 -23.45 6.17 1.59
C SER A 311 -24.39 7.30 1.18
N HIS A 312 -23.94 8.54 1.21
CA HIS A 312 -24.74 9.73 0.88
C HIS A 312 -24.69 10.11 -0.61
N LEU A 313 -23.80 9.47 -1.39
CA LEU A 313 -23.57 9.80 -2.79
C LEU A 313 -24.69 9.26 -3.70
N LYS A 314 -24.88 9.92 -4.84
CA LYS A 314 -25.83 9.50 -5.88
C LYS A 314 -25.19 8.50 -6.86
N ALA A 315 -23.87 8.59 -7.09
CA ALA A 315 -23.13 7.68 -7.94
C ALA A 315 -21.64 7.66 -7.57
N VAL A 316 -20.99 6.50 -7.74
CA VAL A 316 -19.58 6.27 -7.44
C VAL A 316 -18.90 5.60 -8.63
N ALA A 317 -17.68 6.04 -8.96
CA ALA A 317 -16.77 5.31 -9.85
C ALA A 317 -15.56 4.81 -9.06
N VAL A 318 -15.25 3.54 -9.19
CA VAL A 318 -14.03 2.96 -8.61
C VAL A 318 -13.01 2.77 -9.73
N LEU A 319 -11.84 3.39 -9.56
CA LEU A 319 -10.75 3.32 -10.52
C LEU A 319 -9.71 2.29 -10.05
N ASP A 320 -9.52 1.25 -10.83
CA ASP A 320 -8.55 0.20 -10.59
C ASP A 320 -7.40 0.25 -11.60
N LYS A 321 -6.17 0.37 -11.13
CA LYS A 321 -4.96 0.31 -11.95
C LYS A 321 -4.49 -1.15 -12.17
N THR A 322 -5.44 -2.06 -12.26
CA THR A 322 -5.26 -3.48 -12.55
C THR A 322 -6.57 -4.10 -13.03
N ASP A 323 -6.48 -5.19 -13.75
CA ASP A 323 -7.63 -6.00 -14.17
C ASP A 323 -7.56 -7.37 -13.48
N SER A 324 -8.68 -7.84 -12.93
CA SER A 324 -8.76 -9.19 -12.36
C SER A 324 -9.02 -10.29 -13.40
N VAL A 325 -9.37 -9.92 -14.63
CA VAL A 325 -9.71 -10.81 -15.74
C VAL A 325 -10.81 -11.86 -15.36
N ASN A 326 -11.64 -11.53 -14.39
CA ASN A 326 -12.67 -12.44 -13.84
C ASN A 326 -14.10 -12.08 -14.27
N GLY A 327 -14.31 -10.94 -14.93
CA GLY A 327 -15.63 -10.46 -15.37
C GLY A 327 -16.53 -9.85 -14.31
N ALA A 328 -16.17 -9.94 -13.03
CA ALA A 328 -16.99 -9.40 -11.92
C ALA A 328 -16.56 -7.98 -11.48
N GLY A 329 -15.41 -7.53 -11.93
CA GLY A 329 -14.80 -6.25 -11.54
C GLY A 329 -13.38 -6.42 -11.02
N ALA A 330 -12.66 -5.34 -10.96
CA ALA A 330 -11.29 -5.29 -10.47
C ALA A 330 -11.22 -5.26 -8.92
N PRO A 331 -10.05 -5.44 -8.30
CA PRO A 331 -9.95 -5.69 -6.86
C PRO A 331 -10.53 -4.62 -5.96
N LEU A 332 -10.19 -3.33 -6.19
CA LEU A 332 -10.73 -2.24 -5.37
C LEU A 332 -12.24 -2.11 -5.52
N PHE A 333 -12.74 -2.24 -6.75
CA PHE A 333 -14.18 -2.21 -7.02
C PHE A 333 -14.91 -3.33 -6.27
N THR A 334 -14.38 -4.55 -6.29
CA THR A 334 -15.01 -5.68 -5.59
C THR A 334 -15.02 -5.48 -4.08
N ASP A 335 -13.95 -4.95 -3.49
CA ASP A 335 -13.91 -4.65 -2.05
C ASP A 335 -14.89 -3.52 -1.67
N VAL A 336 -14.96 -2.44 -2.46
CA VAL A 336 -15.89 -1.32 -2.22
C VAL A 336 -17.34 -1.79 -2.34
N THR A 337 -17.70 -2.49 -3.42
CA THR A 337 -19.07 -2.96 -3.64
C THR A 337 -19.49 -4.04 -2.64
N SER A 338 -18.60 -4.96 -2.28
CA SER A 338 -18.84 -5.96 -1.24
C SER A 338 -19.05 -5.28 0.12
N SER A 339 -18.27 -4.24 0.44
CA SER A 339 -18.43 -3.47 1.67
C SER A 339 -19.81 -2.81 1.74
N MET A 340 -20.21 -2.11 0.68
CA MET A 340 -21.53 -1.47 0.62
C MET A 340 -22.67 -2.49 0.71
N TYR A 341 -22.56 -3.61 -0.02
CA TYR A 341 -23.58 -4.65 -0.01
C TYR A 341 -23.77 -5.26 1.38
N THR A 342 -22.67 -5.61 2.07
CA THR A 342 -22.72 -6.19 3.42
C THR A 342 -23.25 -5.24 4.49
N GLN A 343 -23.17 -3.94 4.25
CA GLN A 343 -23.73 -2.89 5.12
C GLN A 343 -25.12 -2.40 4.66
N ASN A 344 -25.73 -3.08 3.69
CA ASN A 344 -27.06 -2.73 3.11
C ASN A 344 -27.12 -1.30 2.54
N VAL A 345 -26.04 -0.84 1.93
CA VAL A 345 -25.95 0.45 1.23
C VAL A 345 -25.94 0.20 -0.28
N HIS A 346 -26.82 0.88 -1.01
CA HIS A 346 -27.02 0.70 -2.44
C HIS A 346 -26.81 2.01 -3.19
N VAL A 347 -25.56 2.34 -3.50
CA VAL A 347 -25.20 3.48 -4.35
C VAL A 347 -24.83 2.95 -5.74
N PRO A 348 -25.38 3.50 -6.83
CA PRO A 348 -24.96 3.16 -8.19
C PRO A 348 -23.43 3.27 -8.34
N THR A 349 -22.77 2.14 -8.61
CA THR A 349 -21.30 2.07 -8.62
C THR A 349 -20.81 1.42 -9.89
N VAL A 350 -19.81 2.05 -10.54
CA VAL A 350 -19.17 1.56 -11.77
C VAL A 350 -17.68 1.40 -11.57
N ASN A 351 -17.09 0.45 -12.27
CA ASN A 351 -15.64 0.19 -12.29
C ASN A 351 -14.99 0.74 -13.57
N TYR A 352 -13.85 1.37 -13.42
CA TYR A 352 -12.96 1.72 -14.52
C TYR A 352 -11.59 1.10 -14.32
N VAL A 353 -11.24 0.17 -15.20
CA VAL A 353 -9.86 -0.31 -15.33
C VAL A 353 -9.08 0.71 -16.16
N TYR A 354 -7.93 1.14 -15.65
CA TYR A 354 -7.15 2.22 -16.27
C TYR A 354 -5.65 2.07 -16.00
N GLY A 355 -4.82 2.82 -16.72
CA GLY A 355 -3.40 3.01 -16.43
C GLY A 355 -2.53 1.75 -16.45
N ILE A 356 -3.05 0.62 -16.94
CA ILE A 356 -2.31 -0.65 -16.99
C ILE A 356 -1.01 -0.48 -17.76
N GLY A 357 0.08 -1.01 -17.18
CA GLY A 357 1.42 -0.94 -17.78
C GLY A 357 1.96 0.49 -17.89
N GLY A 358 1.54 1.39 -17.00
CA GLY A 358 2.02 2.76 -16.92
C GLY A 358 1.43 3.71 -17.97
N ARG A 359 0.29 3.36 -18.57
CA ARG A 359 -0.40 4.32 -19.45
C ARG A 359 -0.83 5.54 -18.65
N ASP A 360 -0.44 6.72 -19.13
CA ASP A 360 -0.83 7.99 -18.53
C ASP A 360 -2.34 8.15 -18.49
N THR A 361 -2.83 8.70 -17.38
CA THR A 361 -4.23 9.01 -17.19
C THR A 361 -4.37 10.53 -17.05
N THR A 362 -5.00 11.14 -18.03
CA THR A 362 -5.09 12.59 -18.14
C THR A 362 -6.25 13.16 -17.33
N THR A 363 -6.17 14.47 -17.02
CA THR A 363 -7.28 15.21 -16.40
C THR A 363 -8.56 15.14 -17.24
N LYS A 364 -8.45 15.09 -18.59
CA LYS A 364 -9.60 14.94 -19.49
C LYS A 364 -10.30 13.58 -19.33
N GLU A 365 -9.51 12.50 -19.18
CA GLU A 365 -10.07 11.16 -18.94
C GLU A 365 -10.74 11.08 -17.57
N ILE A 366 -10.13 11.60 -16.52
CA ILE A 366 -10.76 11.69 -15.19
C ILE A 366 -12.04 12.51 -15.24
N ALA A 367 -12.03 13.68 -15.91
CA ALA A 367 -13.23 14.50 -16.07
C ALA A 367 -14.35 13.77 -16.83
N SER A 368 -14.00 12.89 -17.80
CA SER A 368 -15.01 12.08 -18.51
C SER A 368 -15.70 11.07 -17.58
N VAL A 369 -14.99 10.53 -16.57
CA VAL A 369 -15.59 9.66 -15.56
C VAL A 369 -16.61 10.42 -14.72
N TYR A 370 -16.30 11.64 -14.28
CA TYR A 370 -17.27 12.47 -13.55
C TYR A 370 -18.50 12.80 -14.40
N LYS A 371 -18.32 13.09 -15.70
CA LYS A 371 -19.44 13.32 -16.61
C LYS A 371 -20.35 12.09 -16.75
N ASP A 372 -19.78 10.89 -16.75
CA ASP A 372 -20.55 9.66 -16.72
C ASP A 372 -21.30 9.50 -15.38
N LEU A 373 -20.66 9.87 -14.27
CA LEU A 373 -21.30 9.85 -12.94
C LEU A 373 -22.45 10.83 -12.82
N GLU A 374 -22.38 12.04 -13.40
CA GLU A 374 -23.49 12.99 -13.46
C GLU A 374 -24.71 12.34 -14.13
N LYS A 375 -24.47 11.69 -15.29
CA LYS A 375 -25.54 10.99 -16.01
C LYS A 375 -26.14 9.83 -15.20
N ILE A 376 -25.29 9.03 -14.52
CA ILE A 376 -25.74 7.93 -13.65
C ILE A 376 -26.55 8.48 -12.47
N ALA A 377 -26.09 9.58 -11.86
CA ALA A 377 -26.77 10.23 -10.75
C ALA A 377 -28.18 10.78 -11.13
N GLU A 378 -28.34 11.23 -12.37
CA GLU A 378 -29.63 11.72 -12.90
C GLU A 378 -30.57 10.58 -13.26
N THR A 379 -30.09 9.52 -13.88
CA THR A 379 -30.91 8.46 -14.48
C THR A 379 -31.06 7.21 -13.63
N GLY A 380 -30.11 6.96 -12.71
CA GLY A 380 -29.98 5.69 -12.00
C GLY A 380 -29.45 4.53 -12.85
N ASP A 381 -29.24 4.75 -14.15
CA ASP A 381 -28.79 3.71 -15.09
C ASP A 381 -27.27 3.64 -15.15
N ILE A 382 -26.70 2.57 -14.60
CA ILE A 382 -25.26 2.31 -14.62
C ILE A 382 -24.76 1.77 -15.97
N GLY A 383 -25.64 1.29 -16.85
CA GLY A 383 -25.24 0.63 -18.10
C GLY A 383 -24.26 -0.52 -17.91
N ASN A 384 -23.13 -0.52 -18.64
CA ASN A 384 -22.06 -1.48 -18.38
C ASN A 384 -21.29 -1.07 -17.12
N PRO A 385 -21.34 -1.87 -16.02
CA PRO A 385 -20.65 -1.55 -14.77
C PRO A 385 -19.13 -1.69 -14.86
N TYR A 386 -18.59 -2.40 -15.85
CA TYR A 386 -17.18 -2.70 -16.00
C TYR A 386 -16.61 -2.08 -17.28
N ARG A 387 -15.77 -1.08 -17.14
CA ARG A 387 -15.33 -0.19 -18.20
C ARG A 387 -13.80 -0.09 -18.26
N TYR A 388 -13.28 0.34 -19.41
CA TYR A 388 -11.86 0.63 -19.59
C TYR A 388 -11.69 2.10 -19.94
N LEU A 389 -10.84 2.82 -19.20
CA LEU A 389 -10.50 4.22 -19.42
C LEU A 389 -9.17 4.32 -20.19
N GLY A 390 -9.13 5.12 -21.23
CA GLY A 390 -7.93 5.32 -22.05
C GLY A 390 -7.56 4.14 -22.97
N LEU A 391 -8.46 3.16 -23.15
CA LEU A 391 -8.23 2.04 -24.06
C LEU A 391 -8.34 2.52 -25.53
N ARG A 392 -7.26 2.32 -26.31
CA ARG A 392 -7.29 2.59 -27.76
C ARG A 392 -7.99 1.45 -28.49
N ARG A 393 -8.99 1.77 -29.31
CA ARG A 393 -9.65 0.81 -30.18
C ARG A 393 -8.95 0.78 -31.55
N ARG A 394 -9.00 -0.38 -32.26
CA ARG A 394 -8.47 -0.45 -33.62
C ARG A 394 -9.22 0.56 -34.51
N GLY A 395 -8.48 1.52 -35.10
CA GLY A 395 -9.01 2.55 -36.00
C GLY A 395 -9.19 3.94 -35.38
N GLU A 396 -8.81 4.12 -34.11
CA GLU A 396 -8.75 5.43 -33.46
C GLU A 396 -7.30 5.91 -33.31
#